data_9f25a6ab7d5082289fb7f71dbb0916f3
#
_entry.id   9f25a6ab7d5082289fb7f71dbb0916f3
#
_cell.length_a   1.000
_cell.length_b   1.000
_cell.length_c   1.000
_cell.angle_alpha   90.00
_cell.angle_beta   90.00
_cell.angle_gamma   90.00
#
_symmetry.space_group_name_H-M   'P 1'
#
loop_
_entity.id
_entity.type
_entity.pdbx_description
1 polymer ?
#
loop_
_entity_poly.entity_id
_entity_poly.type
_entity_poly.pdbx_seq_one_letter_code
_entity_poly.pdbx_strand_id
1 'polypeptide(L)'
;AKEQGKLNKFISLLDERIATQNKIIDKLQSLIKGIAQHSIRELVKGYGYVRLGDICKITTGKLDANAQVENGQYPFFTCAELPFNIDSYAFDTEALLISGNGANLGYINYYKGKFNAYQRTYVLDHFTVNIQYVKWALKVLLPKRIAIEKSSSNTPYIVLSTIANLQLPIPSKSKQSYISSLMLSFERKLSNQLALSDLYNKQKQYMLRQMFI
;
A
#
# COMPACT_ATOMS: atom_id res chain seq x y z
N ALA A 1 42.22 22.74 6.83
CA ALA A 1 42.31 22.07 5.49
C ALA A 1 42.22 20.54 5.58
N LYS A 2 43.01 19.86 6.45
CA LYS A 2 43.06 18.39 6.50
C LYS A 2 41.79 17.74 7.08
N GLU A 3 41.15 18.34 8.08
CA GLU A 3 39.90 17.88 8.68
C GLU A 3 38.72 18.10 7.75
N GLN A 4 38.67 19.23 7.07
CA GLN A 4 37.66 19.55 6.08
C GLN A 4 37.68 18.57 4.89
N GLY A 5 38.88 18.15 4.46
CA GLY A 5 39.03 17.10 3.44
C GLY A 5 38.49 15.73 3.88
N LYS A 6 38.71 15.35 5.16
CA LYS A 6 38.15 14.10 5.73
C LYS A 6 36.63 14.14 5.80
N LEU A 7 36.06 15.27 6.19
CA LEU A 7 34.62 15.45 6.33
C LEU A 7 33.93 15.42 4.97
N ASN A 8 34.47 16.12 3.95
CA ASN A 8 34.00 16.07 2.59
C ASN A 8 34.00 14.64 2.03
N LYS A 9 35.08 13.90 2.28
CA LYS A 9 35.15 12.49 1.87
C LYS A 9 34.08 11.61 2.55
N PHE A 10 33.81 11.85 3.83
CA PHE A 10 32.78 11.12 4.58
C PHE A 10 31.37 11.39 4.03
N ILE A 11 31.05 12.67 3.73
CA ILE A 11 29.78 13.04 3.12
C ILE A 11 29.62 12.39 1.73
N SER A 12 30.67 12.41 0.91
CA SER A 12 30.65 11.73 -0.39
C SER A 12 30.36 10.23 -0.25
N LEU A 13 30.96 9.56 0.72
CA LEU A 13 30.68 8.14 1.00
C LEU A 13 29.23 7.90 1.46
N LEU A 14 28.65 8.82 2.24
CA LEU A 14 27.23 8.75 2.62
C LEU A 14 26.32 8.92 1.39
N ASP A 15 26.66 9.84 0.49
CA ASP A 15 25.88 10.04 -0.75
C ASP A 15 25.92 8.80 -1.66
N GLU A 16 27.07 8.18 -1.84
CA GLU A 16 27.21 6.93 -2.56
C GLU A 16 26.38 5.80 -1.90
N ARG A 17 26.39 5.75 -0.57
CA ARG A 17 25.61 4.77 0.19
C ARG A 17 24.11 4.98 0.02
N ILE A 18 23.63 6.22 0.11
CA ILE A 18 22.24 6.60 -0.13
C ILE A 18 21.81 6.24 -1.57
N ALA A 19 22.62 6.59 -2.55
CA ALA A 19 22.35 6.27 -3.95
C ALA A 19 22.27 4.75 -4.20
N THR A 20 23.17 3.96 -3.57
CA THR A 20 23.15 2.51 -3.65
C THR A 20 21.90 1.94 -2.97
N GLN A 21 21.54 2.47 -1.80
CA GLN A 21 20.35 2.08 -1.06
C GLN A 21 19.08 2.31 -1.87
N ASN A 22 18.95 3.46 -2.52
CA ASN A 22 17.81 3.79 -3.38
C ASN A 22 17.70 2.80 -4.55
N LYS A 23 18.82 2.45 -5.20
CA LYS A 23 18.83 1.42 -6.26
C LYS A 23 18.37 0.04 -5.75
N ILE A 24 18.71 -0.33 -4.52
CA ILE A 24 18.23 -1.58 -3.90
C ILE A 24 16.72 -1.52 -3.68
N ILE A 25 16.19 -0.40 -3.19
CA ILE A 25 14.76 -0.17 -2.98
C ILE A 25 14.00 -0.30 -4.30
N ASP A 26 14.43 0.40 -5.36
CA ASP A 26 13.81 0.36 -6.69
C ASP A 26 13.78 -1.06 -7.27
N LYS A 27 14.90 -1.79 -7.19
CA LYS A 27 14.97 -3.18 -7.63
C LYS A 27 14.04 -4.08 -6.83
N LEU A 28 13.95 -3.89 -5.51
CA LEU A 28 13.10 -4.69 -4.64
C LEU A 28 11.61 -4.42 -4.93
N GLN A 29 11.21 -3.16 -5.13
CA GLN A 29 9.85 -2.79 -5.54
C GLN A 29 9.47 -3.43 -6.89
N SER A 30 10.37 -3.37 -7.87
CA SER A 30 10.18 -3.99 -9.18
C SER A 30 10.04 -5.51 -9.07
N LEU A 31 10.88 -6.16 -8.25
CA LEU A 31 10.82 -7.59 -8.00
C LEU A 31 9.51 -8.00 -7.32
N ILE A 32 9.07 -7.27 -6.30
CA ILE A 32 7.78 -7.49 -5.61
C ILE A 32 6.62 -7.43 -6.61
N LYS A 33 6.60 -6.40 -7.46
CA LYS A 33 5.59 -6.25 -8.51
C LYS A 33 5.62 -7.42 -9.52
N GLY A 34 6.81 -7.81 -9.95
CA GLY A 34 7.00 -8.93 -10.89
C GLY A 34 6.53 -10.27 -10.31
N ILE A 35 6.93 -10.58 -9.07
CA ILE A 35 6.53 -11.81 -8.38
C ILE A 35 5.01 -11.84 -8.15
N ALA A 36 4.41 -10.73 -7.70
CA ALA A 36 2.96 -10.66 -7.51
C ALA A 36 2.22 -10.91 -8.84
N GLN A 37 2.65 -10.25 -9.92
CA GLN A 37 2.05 -10.42 -11.24
C GLN A 37 2.20 -11.86 -11.75
N HIS A 38 3.38 -12.46 -11.60
CA HIS A 38 3.63 -13.84 -12.01
C HIS A 38 2.75 -14.82 -11.22
N SER A 39 2.76 -14.69 -9.89
CA SER A 39 1.98 -15.56 -9.01
C SER A 39 0.49 -15.51 -9.34
N ILE A 40 -0.09 -14.34 -9.52
CA ILE A 40 -1.51 -14.19 -9.84
C ILE A 40 -1.83 -14.72 -11.26
N ARG A 41 -0.95 -14.53 -12.24
CA ARG A 41 -1.14 -15.05 -13.62
C ARG A 41 -1.11 -16.57 -13.66
N GLU A 42 -0.18 -17.20 -12.98
CA GLU A 42 -0.07 -18.66 -12.95
C GLU A 42 -1.26 -19.30 -12.20
N LEU A 43 -1.79 -18.60 -11.18
CA LEU A 43 -2.98 -19.07 -10.48
C LEU A 43 -4.26 -18.97 -11.32
N VAL A 44 -4.29 -18.07 -12.32
CA VAL A 44 -5.42 -17.94 -13.26
C VAL A 44 -5.59 -19.20 -14.11
N LYS A 45 -4.50 -19.90 -14.41
CA LYS A 45 -4.50 -21.10 -15.21
C LYS A 45 -4.87 -22.34 -14.38
N GLY A 46 -6.15 -22.54 -14.06
CA GLY A 46 -6.58 -23.79 -13.43
C GLY A 46 -7.46 -23.64 -12.19
N TYR A 47 -7.76 -22.42 -11.78
CA TYR A 47 -8.70 -22.16 -10.68
C TYR A 47 -9.92 -21.39 -11.17
N GLY A 48 -11.06 -21.66 -10.52
CA GLY A 48 -12.29 -20.90 -10.75
C GLY A 48 -12.15 -19.45 -10.30
N TYR A 49 -12.91 -18.59 -10.96
CA TYR A 49 -13.02 -17.18 -10.59
C TYR A 49 -14.21 -16.97 -9.66
N VAL A 50 -14.00 -16.15 -8.63
CA VAL A 50 -15.04 -15.75 -7.68
C VAL A 50 -15.11 -14.23 -7.67
N ARG A 51 -16.32 -13.66 -7.61
CA ARG A 51 -16.50 -12.22 -7.49
C ARG A 51 -16.04 -11.77 -6.11
N LEU A 52 -15.39 -10.62 -6.04
CA LEU A 52 -14.90 -10.07 -4.77
C LEU A 52 -16.04 -9.87 -3.76
N GLY A 53 -17.21 -9.41 -4.21
CA GLY A 53 -18.39 -9.24 -3.37
C GLY A 53 -18.97 -10.53 -2.78
N ASP A 54 -18.59 -11.70 -3.31
CA ASP A 54 -19.03 -13.01 -2.78
C ASP A 54 -18.11 -13.53 -1.66
N ILE A 55 -16.92 -12.92 -1.47
CA ILE A 55 -15.91 -13.37 -0.51
C ILE A 55 -15.59 -12.36 0.60
N CYS A 56 -16.19 -11.18 0.56
CA CYS A 56 -16.08 -10.16 1.61
C CYS A 56 -17.30 -9.25 1.62
N LYS A 57 -17.49 -8.54 2.74
CA LYS A 57 -18.46 -7.44 2.82
C LYS A 57 -17.80 -6.15 2.32
N ILE A 58 -18.49 -5.40 1.49
CA ILE A 58 -18.00 -4.13 0.94
C ILE A 58 -18.92 -3.01 1.38
N THR A 59 -18.36 -2.02 2.07
CA THR A 59 -19.06 -0.79 2.51
C THR A 59 -18.20 0.42 2.18
N THR A 60 -18.67 1.63 2.54
CA THR A 60 -17.87 2.86 2.48
C THR A 60 -17.90 3.56 3.83
N GLY A 61 -16.98 4.47 4.06
CA GLY A 61 -17.10 5.45 5.13
C GLY A 61 -18.33 6.35 4.92
N LYS A 62 -18.65 7.15 5.94
CA LYS A 62 -19.78 8.08 5.93
C LYS A 62 -19.36 9.53 6.09
N LEU A 63 -18.13 9.78 6.47
CA LEU A 63 -17.63 11.11 6.80
C LEU A 63 -17.05 11.80 5.56
N ASP A 64 -17.03 13.14 5.60
CA ASP A 64 -16.29 13.94 4.63
C ASP A 64 -14.79 13.92 4.92
N ALA A 65 -13.96 14.25 3.92
CA ALA A 65 -12.51 14.23 4.07
C ALA A 65 -11.97 15.27 5.07
N ASN A 66 -12.72 16.36 5.30
CA ASN A 66 -12.39 17.42 6.26
C ASN A 66 -12.72 17.06 7.72
N ALA A 67 -13.29 15.88 7.99
CA ALA A 67 -13.57 15.41 9.35
C ALA A 67 -12.30 14.98 10.13
N GLN A 68 -11.11 15.10 9.54
CA GLN A 68 -9.83 14.81 10.20
C GLN A 68 -9.58 15.74 11.39
N VAL A 69 -8.92 15.20 12.43
CA VAL A 69 -8.49 15.92 13.63
C VAL A 69 -7.00 15.67 13.82
N GLU A 70 -6.18 16.74 13.93
CA GLU A 70 -4.71 16.66 13.92
C GLU A 70 -4.13 15.67 14.94
N ASN A 71 -4.70 15.62 16.14
CA ASN A 71 -4.25 14.75 17.23
C ASN A 71 -5.28 13.68 17.61
N GLY A 72 -6.14 13.28 16.65
CA GLY A 72 -7.17 12.27 16.87
C GLY A 72 -6.59 10.90 17.23
N GLN A 73 -7.36 10.09 17.95
CA GLN A 73 -6.92 8.80 18.52
C GLN A 73 -6.93 7.65 17.52
N TYR A 74 -7.71 7.76 16.44
CA TYR A 74 -7.92 6.67 15.49
C TYR A 74 -7.47 7.05 14.08
N PRO A 75 -6.98 6.09 13.27
CA PRO A 75 -6.71 6.35 11.88
C PRO A 75 -7.98 6.69 11.11
N PHE A 76 -7.89 7.71 10.26
CA PHE A 76 -8.93 8.12 9.33
C PHE A 76 -8.46 7.90 7.90
N PHE A 77 -8.99 6.86 7.26
CA PHE A 77 -8.63 6.50 5.91
C PHE A 77 -9.45 7.29 4.89
N THR A 78 -8.78 8.21 4.22
CA THR A 78 -9.29 8.95 3.08
C THR A 78 -8.78 8.33 1.77
N CYS A 79 -8.82 9.08 0.65
CA CYS A 79 -8.16 8.68 -0.59
C CYS A 79 -6.68 9.08 -0.65
N ALA A 80 -6.04 9.40 0.49
CA ALA A 80 -4.60 9.58 0.62
C ALA A 80 -3.89 8.23 0.82
N GLU A 81 -2.58 8.19 0.57
CA GLU A 81 -1.77 6.99 0.80
C GLU A 81 -1.63 6.67 2.30
N LEU A 82 -1.42 7.71 3.11
CA LEU A 82 -1.33 7.59 4.55
C LEU A 82 -2.65 8.04 5.19
N PRO A 83 -3.09 7.38 6.27
CA PRO A 83 -4.27 7.82 7.01
C PRO A 83 -3.98 9.13 7.74
N PHE A 84 -5.02 9.94 7.87
CA PHE A 84 -5.09 11.03 8.84
C PHE A 84 -5.52 10.50 10.21
N ASN A 85 -5.79 11.40 11.15
CA ASN A 85 -6.32 11.05 12.47
C ASN A 85 -7.75 11.60 12.65
N ILE A 86 -8.50 10.98 13.58
CA ILE A 86 -9.86 11.37 13.96
C ILE A 86 -10.17 10.90 15.38
N ASP A 87 -11.09 11.56 16.09
CA ASP A 87 -11.44 11.23 17.48
C ASP A 87 -12.44 10.08 17.63
N SER A 88 -13.08 9.65 16.54
CA SER A 88 -14.08 8.60 16.57
C SER A 88 -13.74 7.47 15.60
N TYR A 89 -14.24 6.26 15.89
CA TYR A 89 -14.14 5.13 14.97
C TYR A 89 -15.54 4.66 14.55
N ALA A 90 -15.66 4.18 13.32
CA ALA A 90 -16.88 3.56 12.79
C ALA A 90 -16.69 2.06 12.53
N PHE A 91 -15.44 1.61 12.48
CA PHE A 91 -15.06 0.23 12.20
C PHE A 91 -14.11 -0.28 13.28
N ASP A 92 -14.26 -1.54 13.69
CA ASP A 92 -13.32 -2.28 14.54
C ASP A 92 -13.16 -3.67 13.93
N THR A 93 -12.31 -3.78 12.93
CA THR A 93 -12.21 -4.98 12.10
C THR A 93 -10.85 -5.06 11.40
N GLU A 94 -10.59 -6.17 10.73
CA GLU A 94 -9.49 -6.36 9.80
C GLU A 94 -9.99 -6.12 8.36
N ALA A 95 -9.44 -5.11 7.68
CA ALA A 95 -9.96 -4.65 6.41
C ALA A 95 -8.89 -4.30 5.37
N LEU A 96 -9.29 -4.36 4.09
CA LEU A 96 -8.65 -3.65 2.99
C LEU A 96 -9.44 -2.38 2.70
N LEU A 97 -8.73 -1.28 2.52
CA LEU A 97 -9.33 0.02 2.23
C LEU A 97 -8.89 0.47 0.83
N ILE A 98 -9.86 0.76 -0.03
CA ILE A 98 -9.59 1.12 -1.43
C ILE A 98 -10.02 2.56 -1.68
N SER A 99 -9.10 3.40 -2.14
CA SER A 99 -9.39 4.77 -2.54
C SER A 99 -10.30 4.80 -3.76
N GLY A 100 -11.51 5.33 -3.62
CA GLY A 100 -12.55 5.31 -4.66
C GLY A 100 -12.48 6.48 -5.64
N ASN A 101 -11.67 7.52 -5.38
CA ASN A 101 -11.52 8.69 -6.24
C ASN A 101 -10.16 9.39 -6.06
N GLY A 102 -9.93 10.46 -6.81
CA GLY A 102 -8.78 11.34 -6.67
C GLY A 102 -7.48 10.79 -7.28
N ALA A 103 -6.35 11.41 -6.90
CA ALA A 103 -5.03 11.09 -7.46
C ALA A 103 -4.59 9.63 -7.15
N ASN A 104 -4.99 9.12 -5.99
CA ASN A 104 -4.67 7.77 -5.53
C ASN A 104 -5.80 6.75 -5.81
N LEU A 105 -6.58 6.96 -6.86
CA LEU A 105 -7.66 6.05 -7.25
C LEU A 105 -7.18 4.59 -7.34
N GLY A 106 -7.82 3.70 -6.57
CA GLY A 106 -7.47 2.28 -6.53
C GLY A 106 -6.31 1.94 -5.60
N TYR A 107 -5.76 2.91 -4.85
CA TYR A 107 -4.77 2.63 -3.81
C TYR A 107 -5.37 1.75 -2.71
N ILE A 108 -4.59 0.77 -2.24
CA ILE A 108 -5.07 -0.25 -1.30
C ILE A 108 -4.25 -0.18 -0.02
N ASN A 109 -4.93 0.22 1.07
CA ASN A 109 -4.42 0.11 2.43
C ASN A 109 -4.92 -1.20 3.07
N TYR A 110 -4.16 -1.68 4.06
CA TYR A 110 -4.56 -2.76 4.96
C TYR A 110 -4.46 -2.26 6.39
N TYR A 111 -5.50 -2.50 7.17
CA TYR A 111 -5.50 -2.14 8.58
C TYR A 111 -6.30 -3.15 9.41
N LYS A 112 -5.92 -3.30 10.68
CA LYS A 112 -6.60 -4.13 11.67
C LYS A 112 -6.74 -3.36 12.97
N GLY A 113 -7.96 -3.16 13.42
CA GLY A 113 -8.30 -2.44 14.66
C GLY A 113 -9.38 -1.40 14.43
N LYS A 114 -9.43 -0.38 15.30
CA LYS A 114 -10.40 0.70 15.27
C LYS A 114 -9.96 1.81 14.31
N PHE A 115 -10.84 2.21 13.39
CA PHE A 115 -10.59 3.25 12.40
C PHE A 115 -11.88 3.91 11.91
N ASN A 116 -11.74 4.98 11.18
CA ASN A 116 -12.81 5.59 10.41
C ASN A 116 -12.42 5.72 8.93
N ALA A 117 -13.40 5.94 8.06
CA ALA A 117 -13.18 6.04 6.63
C ALA A 117 -14.01 7.17 6.00
N TYR A 118 -13.46 7.78 4.98
CA TYR A 118 -14.11 8.76 4.12
C TYR A 118 -15.16 8.11 3.24
N GLN A 119 -16.24 8.83 2.92
CA GLN A 119 -17.37 8.34 2.10
C GLN A 119 -16.98 7.82 0.71
N ARG A 120 -15.80 8.16 0.19
CA ARG A 120 -15.26 7.64 -1.08
C ARG A 120 -14.16 6.59 -0.88
N THR A 121 -13.95 6.11 0.34
CA THR A 121 -13.06 4.99 0.66
C THR A 121 -13.88 3.74 0.86
N TYR A 122 -13.67 2.74 0.01
CA TYR A 122 -14.28 1.43 0.17
C TYR A 122 -13.59 0.66 1.28
N VAL A 123 -14.37 0.08 2.18
CA VAL A 123 -13.94 -0.78 3.28
C VAL A 123 -14.39 -2.20 2.97
N LEU A 124 -13.42 -3.09 2.78
CA LEU A 124 -13.63 -4.50 2.51
C LEU A 124 -13.24 -5.29 3.75
N ASP A 125 -14.19 -5.95 4.39
CA ASP A 125 -13.97 -6.71 5.61
C ASP A 125 -14.71 -8.08 5.58
N HIS A 126 -14.68 -8.83 6.68
CA HIS A 126 -15.35 -10.14 6.80
C HIS A 126 -15.00 -11.11 5.66
N PHE A 127 -13.72 -11.20 5.34
CA PHE A 127 -13.24 -12.08 4.28
C PHE A 127 -13.42 -13.57 4.62
N THR A 128 -13.95 -14.35 3.68
CA THR A 128 -14.04 -15.81 3.78
C THR A 128 -12.75 -16.53 3.34
N VAL A 129 -11.80 -15.77 2.80
CA VAL A 129 -10.50 -16.23 2.29
C VAL A 129 -9.37 -15.40 2.89
N ASN A 130 -8.11 -15.79 2.64
CA ASN A 130 -6.96 -15.08 3.19
C ASN A 130 -6.89 -13.62 2.68
N ILE A 131 -7.07 -12.65 3.58
CA ILE A 131 -7.10 -11.22 3.25
C ILE A 131 -5.78 -10.71 2.63
N GLN A 132 -4.64 -11.23 3.07
CA GLN A 132 -3.34 -10.85 2.50
C GLN A 132 -3.18 -11.36 1.06
N TYR A 133 -3.70 -12.55 0.77
CA TYR A 133 -3.78 -13.04 -0.60
C TYR A 133 -4.65 -12.12 -1.46
N VAL A 134 -5.85 -11.77 -0.99
CA VAL A 134 -6.77 -10.85 -1.69
C VAL A 134 -6.11 -9.49 -1.92
N LYS A 135 -5.41 -8.93 -0.92
CA LYS A 135 -4.65 -7.67 -1.07
C LYS A 135 -3.72 -7.72 -2.30
N TRP A 136 -2.97 -8.79 -2.45
CA TRP A 136 -2.03 -8.92 -3.57
C TRP A 136 -2.73 -9.20 -4.91
N ALA A 137 -3.79 -9.99 -4.91
CA ALA A 137 -4.62 -10.20 -6.10
C ALA A 137 -5.22 -8.86 -6.59
N LEU A 138 -5.74 -8.04 -5.67
CA LEU A 138 -6.25 -6.71 -5.97
C LEU A 138 -5.16 -5.76 -6.49
N LYS A 139 -3.98 -5.73 -5.88
CA LYS A 139 -2.85 -4.91 -6.38
C LYS A 139 -2.47 -5.23 -7.83
N VAL A 140 -2.70 -6.47 -8.29
CA VAL A 140 -2.42 -6.89 -9.68
C VAL A 140 -3.59 -6.65 -10.62
N LEU A 141 -4.82 -6.93 -10.19
CA LEU A 141 -5.99 -7.00 -11.06
C LEU A 141 -6.80 -5.69 -11.10
N LEU A 142 -6.93 -5.00 -9.97
CA LEU A 142 -7.73 -3.78 -9.87
C LEU A 142 -7.23 -2.65 -10.79
N PRO A 143 -5.92 -2.37 -10.92
CA PRO A 143 -5.45 -1.32 -11.83
C PRO A 143 -5.86 -1.54 -13.29
N LYS A 144 -5.89 -2.79 -13.75
CA LYS A 144 -6.34 -3.13 -15.10
C LYS A 144 -7.83 -2.86 -15.28
N ARG A 145 -8.63 -3.21 -14.28
CA ARG A 145 -10.07 -2.96 -14.29
C ARG A 145 -10.37 -1.47 -14.33
N ILE A 146 -9.69 -0.69 -13.48
CA ILE A 146 -9.83 0.77 -13.46
C ILE A 146 -9.43 1.39 -14.82
N ALA A 147 -8.35 0.91 -15.44
CA ALA A 147 -7.89 1.42 -16.73
C ALA A 147 -8.95 1.25 -17.84
N ILE A 148 -9.69 0.15 -17.84
CA ILE A 148 -10.78 -0.11 -18.79
C ILE A 148 -11.93 0.90 -18.56
N GLU A 149 -12.27 1.20 -17.32
CA GLU A 149 -13.39 2.10 -16.99
C GLU A 149 -13.03 3.59 -17.15
N LYS A 150 -11.76 3.96 -16.93
CA LYS A 150 -11.27 5.34 -17.13
C LYS A 150 -11.44 5.85 -18.58
N SER A 151 -11.48 4.96 -19.55
CA SER A 151 -11.64 5.35 -20.95
C SER A 151 -13.01 5.98 -21.26
N SER A 152 -13.96 5.93 -20.32
CA SER A 152 -15.36 6.37 -20.50
C SER A 152 -15.77 7.60 -19.66
N SER A 153 -14.87 8.19 -18.82
CA SER A 153 -15.23 9.28 -17.90
C SER A 153 -14.13 10.34 -17.73
N ASN A 154 -14.52 11.62 -17.73
CA ASN A 154 -13.60 12.76 -17.50
C ASN A 154 -13.11 12.89 -16.06
N THR A 155 -13.82 12.29 -15.08
CA THR A 155 -13.40 12.29 -13.67
C THR A 155 -13.33 10.85 -13.20
N PRO A 156 -12.12 10.30 -13.00
CA PRO A 156 -12.00 8.90 -12.63
C PRO A 156 -12.49 8.65 -11.20
N TYR A 157 -13.50 7.83 -11.05
CA TYR A 157 -13.96 7.28 -9.78
C TYR A 157 -14.32 5.81 -9.96
N ILE A 158 -14.24 5.05 -8.88
CA ILE A 158 -14.65 3.64 -8.85
C ILE A 158 -16.07 3.58 -8.30
N VAL A 159 -16.94 2.86 -8.98
CA VAL A 159 -18.27 2.51 -8.46
C VAL A 159 -18.23 1.18 -7.72
N LEU A 160 -19.19 0.95 -6.82
CA LEU A 160 -19.25 -0.27 -6.02
C LEU A 160 -19.24 -1.54 -6.89
N SER A 161 -19.97 -1.53 -8.00
CA SER A 161 -20.06 -2.67 -8.93
C SER A 161 -18.71 -3.02 -9.58
N THR A 162 -17.84 -2.04 -9.81
CA THR A 162 -16.46 -2.26 -10.31
C THR A 162 -15.65 -3.14 -9.36
N ILE A 163 -15.78 -2.88 -8.05
CA ILE A 163 -15.08 -3.64 -7.01
C ILE A 163 -15.78 -4.97 -6.77
N ALA A 164 -17.10 -4.94 -6.55
CA ALA A 164 -17.88 -6.13 -6.19
C ALA A 164 -17.83 -7.22 -7.27
N ASN A 165 -17.87 -6.83 -8.55
CA ASN A 165 -17.85 -7.75 -9.69
C ASN A 165 -16.44 -8.11 -10.18
N LEU A 166 -15.39 -7.60 -9.52
CA LEU A 166 -14.02 -7.97 -9.89
C LEU A 166 -13.80 -9.47 -9.64
N GLN A 167 -13.41 -10.17 -10.70
CA GLN A 167 -13.17 -11.60 -10.67
C GLN A 167 -11.75 -11.90 -10.16
N LEU A 168 -11.65 -12.67 -9.09
CA LEU A 168 -10.39 -13.11 -8.50
C LEU A 168 -10.24 -14.61 -8.59
N PRO A 169 -9.08 -15.14 -8.97
CA PRO A 169 -8.79 -16.57 -8.87
C PRO A 169 -8.60 -16.92 -7.39
N ILE A 170 -9.27 -17.96 -6.91
CA ILE A 170 -9.17 -18.39 -5.50
C ILE A 170 -8.52 -19.79 -5.44
N PRO A 171 -7.21 -19.87 -5.19
CA PRO A 171 -6.51 -21.12 -5.05
C PRO A 171 -6.78 -21.79 -3.70
N SER A 172 -6.22 -22.99 -3.50
CA SER A 172 -6.32 -23.69 -2.22
C SER A 172 -5.80 -22.84 -1.05
N LYS A 173 -6.31 -23.08 0.16
CA LYS A 173 -5.90 -22.35 1.37
C LYS A 173 -4.38 -22.40 1.58
N SER A 174 -3.72 -23.51 1.31
CA SER A 174 -2.26 -23.65 1.43
C SER A 174 -1.52 -22.73 0.45
N LYS A 175 -1.97 -22.64 -0.81
CA LYS A 175 -1.41 -21.71 -1.80
C LYS A 175 -1.64 -20.25 -1.45
N GLN A 176 -2.84 -19.89 -0.96
CA GLN A 176 -3.12 -18.54 -0.46
C GLN A 176 -2.13 -18.17 0.66
N SER A 177 -1.94 -19.06 1.64
CA SER A 177 -1.01 -18.85 2.76
C SER A 177 0.43 -18.73 2.31
N TYR A 178 0.86 -19.58 1.36
CA TYR A 178 2.21 -19.53 0.80
C TYR A 178 2.50 -18.18 0.12
N ILE A 179 1.61 -17.73 -0.77
CA ILE A 179 1.76 -16.44 -1.47
C ILE A 179 1.73 -15.29 -0.47
N SER A 180 0.81 -15.31 0.48
CA SER A 180 0.70 -14.27 1.51
C SER A 180 1.98 -14.16 2.34
N SER A 181 2.54 -15.29 2.79
CA SER A 181 3.78 -15.32 3.58
C SER A 181 4.99 -14.84 2.75
N LEU A 182 5.08 -15.27 1.50
CA LEU A 182 6.12 -14.84 0.58
C LEU A 182 6.09 -13.32 0.39
N MET A 183 4.92 -12.78 0.05
CA MET A 183 4.76 -11.35 -0.19
C MET A 183 4.96 -10.52 1.07
N LEU A 184 4.53 -11.00 2.24
CA LEU A 184 4.78 -10.35 3.52
C LEU A 184 6.28 -10.28 3.85
N SER A 185 7.05 -11.33 3.52
CA SER A 185 8.50 -11.31 3.70
C SER A 185 9.19 -10.23 2.85
N PHE A 186 8.73 -10.05 1.62
CA PHE A 186 9.22 -8.97 0.74
C PHE A 186 8.80 -7.58 1.22
N GLU A 187 7.56 -7.40 1.68
CA GLU A 187 7.12 -6.13 2.27
C GLU A 187 7.97 -5.74 3.48
N ARG A 188 8.26 -6.69 4.37
CA ARG A 188 9.16 -6.47 5.51
C ARG A 188 10.57 -6.08 5.08
N LYS A 189 11.12 -6.77 4.08
CA LYS A 189 12.43 -6.45 3.53
C LYS A 189 12.46 -5.04 2.94
N LEU A 190 11.44 -4.66 2.18
CA LEU A 190 11.30 -3.32 1.61
C LEU A 190 11.20 -2.26 2.72
N SER A 191 10.36 -2.47 3.73
CA SER A 191 10.21 -1.58 4.88
C SER A 191 11.54 -1.35 5.60
N ASN A 192 12.33 -2.42 5.83
CA ASN A 192 13.65 -2.30 6.45
C ASN A 192 14.62 -1.49 5.59
N GLN A 193 14.58 -1.65 4.25
CA GLN A 193 15.45 -0.87 3.35
C GLN A 193 15.05 0.61 3.30
N LEU A 194 13.75 0.93 3.35
CA LEU A 194 13.26 2.29 3.43
C LEU A 194 13.67 2.96 4.75
N ALA A 195 13.52 2.27 5.89
CA ALA A 195 13.96 2.76 7.19
C ALA A 195 15.48 3.01 7.23
N LEU A 196 16.27 2.13 6.61
CA LEU A 196 17.72 2.31 6.51
C LEU A 196 18.09 3.52 5.64
N SER A 197 17.39 3.75 4.53
CA SER A 197 17.59 4.95 3.70
C SER A 197 17.28 6.23 4.47
N ASP A 198 16.19 6.25 5.24
CA ASP A 198 15.83 7.40 6.10
C ASP A 198 16.90 7.68 7.16
N LEU A 199 17.45 6.64 7.79
CA LEU A 199 18.54 6.78 8.76
C LEU A 199 19.80 7.39 8.14
N TYR A 200 20.20 6.95 6.93
CA TYR A 200 21.35 7.55 6.24
C TYR A 200 21.12 9.02 5.89
N ASN A 201 19.91 9.37 5.45
CA ASN A 201 19.55 10.77 5.17
C ASN A 201 19.59 11.64 6.45
N LYS A 202 19.06 11.15 7.56
CA LYS A 202 19.13 11.84 8.87
C LYS A 202 20.57 12.00 9.32
N GLN A 203 21.41 10.98 9.18
CA GLN A 203 22.83 11.03 9.50
C GLN A 203 23.55 12.10 8.67
N LYS A 204 23.31 12.13 7.35
CA LYS A 204 23.86 13.15 6.47
C LYS A 204 23.44 14.56 6.88
N GLN A 205 22.16 14.77 7.15
CA GLN A 205 21.64 16.06 7.58
C GLN A 205 22.27 16.52 8.92
N TYR A 206 22.41 15.59 9.88
CA TYR A 206 23.06 15.90 11.15
C TYR A 206 24.51 16.35 10.92
N MET A 207 25.29 15.63 10.13
CA MET A 207 26.68 15.97 9.83
C MET A 207 26.79 17.34 9.14
N LEU A 208 25.92 17.62 8.16
CA LEU A 208 25.91 18.94 7.49
C LEU A 208 25.63 20.07 8.47
N ARG A 209 24.68 19.89 9.41
CA ARG A 209 24.41 20.91 10.44
C ARG A 209 25.61 21.19 11.33
N GLN A 210 26.39 20.13 11.68
CA GLN A 210 27.60 20.30 12.50
C GLN A 210 28.74 21.01 11.75
N MET A 211 28.68 21.06 10.41
CA MET A 211 29.71 21.75 9.60
C MET A 211 29.50 23.26 9.48
N PHE A 212 28.29 23.73 9.73
CA PHE A 212 27.91 25.15 9.55
C PHE A 212 27.58 25.88 10.87
N ILE A 213 27.95 25.27 12.00
CA ILE A 213 28.02 25.93 13.31
C ILE A 213 29.48 26.29 13.59
#